data_9623802500851b055f27799e690e70a1
#
_entry.id   9623802500851b055f27799e690e70a1
#
_cell.length_a   1.000
_cell.length_b   1.000
_cell.length_c   1.000
_cell.angle_alpha   90.00
_cell.angle_beta   90.00
_cell.angle_gamma   90.00
#
_symmetry.space_group_name_H-M   'P 1'
#
loop_
_entity.id
_entity.type
_entity.pdbx_description
1 polymer ?
#
loop_
_entity_poly.entity_id
_entity_poly.type
_entity_poly.pdbx_seq_one_letter_code
_entity_poly.pdbx_strand_id
1 'polypeptide(L)'
;MLVQVLSSCETDQLNTIIQLCLQFSSVERTNRLIRPLCAIDKIFFKAHEMSVLSVGPRTEMELLSLVAQGFDPDKIRGLDLISYSPWIDLGNMHYMPYKDNTFDVVISGWVLGYSDNPELACQEMLRVSKDDCIIAIGSTYVPEEQLSDQVPDVMRRKENKDEFLPKVDDLLSIFGDAVKNVYVRHDPESDDTIGRTIVIFDVCKREI
;
A
#
# COMPACT_ATOMS: atom_id res chain seq x y z
N MET A 1 30.41 12.27 -14.37
CA MET A 1 30.58 12.36 -12.92
C MET A 1 30.11 11.10 -12.19
N LEU A 2 28.98 10.50 -12.54
CA LEU A 2 28.51 9.21 -11.94
C LEU A 2 29.44 8.02 -12.23
N VAL A 3 30.01 7.94 -13.40
CA VAL A 3 30.91 6.83 -13.83
C VAL A 3 32.27 6.85 -13.09
N GLN A 4 32.74 8.02 -12.65
CA GLN A 4 34.00 8.14 -11.90
C GLN A 4 33.85 7.76 -10.42
N VAL A 5 32.67 7.86 -9.84
CA VAL A 5 32.41 7.44 -8.45
C VAL A 5 32.34 5.91 -8.35
N LEU A 6 31.87 5.24 -9.41
CA LEU A 6 31.77 3.78 -9.44
C LEU A 6 33.13 3.07 -9.62
N SER A 7 34.14 3.75 -10.20
CA SER A 7 35.44 3.17 -10.44
C SER A 7 36.35 3.10 -9.20
N SER A 8 35.98 3.73 -8.09
CA SER A 8 36.71 3.74 -6.83
C SER A 8 36.06 2.89 -5.72
N CYS A 9 34.98 2.21 -6.02
CA CYS A 9 34.26 1.39 -5.05
C CYS A 9 34.75 -0.06 -5.17
N GLU A 10 35.13 -0.66 -4.06
CA GLU A 10 35.42 -2.09 -4.02
C GLU A 10 34.20 -2.89 -4.42
N THR A 11 34.34 -3.99 -5.13
CA THR A 11 33.25 -4.80 -5.71
C THR A 11 32.21 -5.21 -4.64
N ASP A 12 32.67 -5.46 -3.41
CA ASP A 12 31.77 -5.84 -2.29
C ASP A 12 30.92 -4.68 -1.81
N GLN A 13 31.45 -3.45 -1.81
CA GLN A 13 30.66 -2.25 -1.48
C GLN A 13 29.64 -1.96 -2.57
N LEU A 14 30.01 -2.14 -3.84
CA LEU A 14 29.09 -1.97 -4.97
C LEU A 14 27.95 -2.99 -4.90
N ASN A 15 28.27 -4.26 -4.65
CA ASN A 15 27.26 -5.31 -4.48
C ASN A 15 26.35 -5.02 -3.29
N THR A 16 26.90 -4.53 -2.17
CA THR A 16 26.11 -4.13 -1.01
C THR A 16 25.17 -2.95 -1.35
N ILE A 17 25.67 -1.95 -2.07
CA ILE A 17 24.85 -0.81 -2.51
C ILE A 17 23.76 -1.27 -3.49
N ILE A 18 24.09 -2.14 -4.45
CA ILE A 18 23.14 -2.71 -5.39
C ILE A 18 22.07 -3.53 -4.65
N GLN A 19 22.47 -4.36 -3.69
CA GLN A 19 21.53 -5.15 -2.88
C GLN A 19 20.63 -4.25 -2.01
N LEU A 20 21.20 -3.21 -1.40
CA LEU A 20 20.42 -2.20 -0.68
C LEU A 20 19.47 -1.46 -1.63
N CYS A 21 19.92 -1.02 -2.80
CA CYS A 21 19.07 -0.40 -3.80
C CYS A 21 17.96 -1.34 -4.29
N LEU A 22 18.25 -2.62 -4.47
CA LEU A 22 17.27 -3.64 -4.84
C LEU A 22 16.29 -3.96 -3.70
N GLN A 23 16.76 -3.96 -2.44
CA GLN A 23 15.90 -4.11 -1.26
C GLN A 23 15.06 -2.86 -1.01
N PHE A 24 15.59 -1.67 -1.30
CA PHE A 24 14.86 -0.40 -1.23
C PHE A 24 14.05 -0.10 -2.49
N SER A 25 14.28 -0.80 -3.60
CA SER A 25 13.40 -0.69 -4.75
C SER A 25 12.08 -1.36 -4.38
N SER A 26 11.13 -0.53 -4.01
CA SER A 26 9.74 -0.90 -3.73
C SER A 26 9.01 -1.53 -4.93
N VAL A 27 9.71 -1.70 -6.04
CA VAL A 27 9.22 -2.27 -7.29
C VAL A 27 8.60 -3.66 -7.06
N GLU A 28 9.15 -4.47 -6.15
CA GLU A 28 8.57 -5.79 -5.89
C GLU A 28 7.24 -5.74 -5.12
N ARG A 29 7.14 -4.89 -4.08
CA ARG A 29 5.92 -4.71 -3.31
C ARG A 29 4.82 -4.13 -4.18
N THR A 30 5.13 -3.04 -4.84
CA THR A 30 4.25 -2.33 -5.76
C THR A 30 3.74 -3.25 -6.88
N ASN A 31 4.62 -4.02 -7.52
CA ASN A 31 4.22 -4.93 -8.58
C ASN A 31 3.24 -6.02 -8.13
N ARG A 32 3.35 -6.48 -6.89
CA ARG A 32 2.45 -7.52 -6.33
C ARG A 32 1.03 -7.01 -6.12
N LEU A 33 0.87 -5.70 -5.91
CA LEU A 33 -0.42 -5.07 -5.69
C LEU A 33 -0.95 -4.41 -6.97
N ILE A 34 -0.11 -3.64 -7.66
CA ILE A 34 -0.52 -2.87 -8.85
C ILE A 34 -0.83 -3.80 -10.03
N ARG A 35 -0.05 -4.85 -10.28
CA ARG A 35 -0.32 -5.75 -11.41
C ARG A 35 -1.68 -6.43 -11.34
N PRO A 36 -2.07 -7.10 -10.24
CA PRO A 36 -3.41 -7.68 -10.15
C PRO A 36 -4.51 -6.60 -10.15
N LEU A 37 -4.25 -5.44 -9.56
CA LEU A 37 -5.16 -4.29 -9.61
C LEU A 37 -5.43 -3.88 -11.07
N CYS A 38 -4.39 -3.71 -11.88
CA CYS A 38 -4.50 -3.29 -13.28
C CYS A 38 -5.08 -4.38 -14.20
N ALA A 39 -5.17 -5.63 -13.75
CA ALA A 39 -5.85 -6.70 -14.46
C ALA A 39 -7.38 -6.69 -14.30
N ILE A 40 -7.90 -5.88 -13.38
CA ILE A 40 -9.35 -5.70 -13.22
C ILE A 40 -9.88 -4.92 -14.42
N ASP A 41 -10.89 -5.48 -15.08
CA ASP A 41 -11.47 -5.00 -16.33
C ASP A 41 -11.78 -3.50 -16.32
N LYS A 42 -12.41 -3.01 -15.25
CA LYS A 42 -12.73 -1.60 -15.05
C LYS A 42 -11.47 -0.70 -15.11
N ILE A 43 -10.36 -1.14 -14.51
CA ILE A 43 -9.10 -0.38 -14.51
C ILE A 43 -8.38 -0.55 -15.83
N PHE A 44 -8.30 -1.77 -16.36
CA PHE A 44 -7.61 -2.07 -17.60
C PHE A 44 -8.03 -1.17 -18.75
N PHE A 45 -9.34 -0.87 -18.89
CA PHE A 45 -9.87 -0.02 -19.95
C PHE A 45 -9.94 1.46 -19.60
N LYS A 46 -9.95 1.86 -18.32
CA LYS A 46 -10.25 3.23 -17.90
C LYS A 46 -9.22 3.86 -16.98
N ALA A 47 -8.03 3.27 -16.82
CA ALA A 47 -6.99 3.79 -15.92
C ALA A 47 -6.73 5.28 -16.08
N HIS A 48 -6.66 5.78 -17.33
CA HIS A 48 -6.40 7.18 -17.65
C HIS A 48 -7.51 8.16 -17.20
N GLU A 49 -8.72 7.66 -16.94
CA GLU A 49 -9.84 8.46 -16.45
C GLU A 49 -9.88 8.54 -14.93
N MET A 50 -9.23 7.59 -14.24
CA MET A 50 -9.38 7.36 -12.80
C MET A 50 -8.44 8.21 -11.97
N SER A 51 -8.98 8.74 -10.86
CA SER A 51 -8.19 9.37 -9.79
C SER A 51 -7.70 8.33 -8.81
N VAL A 52 -6.41 8.39 -8.46
CA VAL A 52 -5.74 7.39 -7.62
C VAL A 52 -5.10 8.05 -6.40
N LEU A 53 -5.32 7.45 -5.22
CA LEU A 53 -4.57 7.74 -4.01
C LEU A 53 -3.69 6.54 -3.65
N SER A 54 -2.39 6.78 -3.49
CA SER A 54 -1.46 5.84 -2.86
C SER A 54 -1.15 6.30 -1.44
N VAL A 55 -1.51 5.48 -0.45
CA VAL A 55 -1.29 5.76 0.98
C VAL A 55 0.03 5.15 1.40
N GLY A 56 0.96 5.98 1.87
CA GLY A 56 2.30 5.58 2.30
C GLY A 56 3.19 5.06 1.17
N PRO A 57 3.26 5.73 -0.01
CA PRO A 57 4.03 5.21 -1.15
C PRO A 57 5.54 5.26 -0.90
N ARG A 58 5.99 5.92 0.14
CA ARG A 58 7.39 6.15 0.53
C ARG A 58 8.21 6.86 -0.55
N THR A 59 8.03 6.52 -1.82
CA THR A 59 8.75 7.10 -2.96
C THR A 59 7.85 7.23 -4.19
N GLU A 60 8.28 8.03 -5.16
CA GLU A 60 7.59 8.20 -6.43
C GLU A 60 7.54 6.94 -7.31
N MET A 61 8.34 5.91 -6.99
CA MET A 61 8.42 4.69 -7.82
C MET A 61 7.09 3.96 -7.88
N GLU A 62 6.29 4.00 -6.81
CA GLU A 62 4.95 3.44 -6.82
C GLU A 62 4.03 4.22 -7.75
N LEU A 63 4.07 5.55 -7.69
CA LEU A 63 3.29 6.44 -8.53
C LEU A 63 3.70 6.31 -10.00
N LEU A 64 5.01 6.24 -10.29
CA LEU A 64 5.53 6.00 -11.64
C LEU A 64 5.11 4.62 -12.19
N SER A 65 4.99 3.61 -11.31
CA SER A 65 4.50 2.30 -11.71
C SER A 65 3.03 2.36 -12.15
N LEU A 66 2.20 3.19 -11.52
CA LEU A 66 0.82 3.45 -11.93
C LEU A 66 0.77 4.16 -13.29
N VAL A 67 1.61 5.19 -13.49
CA VAL A 67 1.74 5.86 -14.80
C VAL A 67 2.11 4.86 -15.89
N ALA A 68 3.06 3.95 -15.62
CA ALA A 68 3.47 2.90 -16.56
C ALA A 68 2.33 1.93 -16.90
N GLN A 69 1.30 1.82 -16.05
CA GLN A 69 0.09 1.03 -16.28
C GLN A 69 -1.05 1.83 -16.95
N GLY A 70 -0.80 3.07 -17.33
CA GLY A 70 -1.75 3.89 -18.09
C GLY A 70 -2.60 4.86 -17.28
N PHE A 71 -2.33 5.02 -15.99
CA PHE A 71 -2.97 6.08 -15.20
C PHE A 71 -2.42 7.46 -15.58
N ASP A 72 -3.29 8.47 -15.56
CA ASP A 72 -2.93 9.85 -15.82
C ASP A 72 -2.11 10.41 -14.64
N PRO A 73 -0.86 10.88 -14.85
CA PRO A 73 -0.03 11.42 -13.77
C PRO A 73 -0.67 12.61 -13.03
N ASP A 74 -1.53 13.39 -13.68
CA ASP A 74 -2.21 14.53 -13.07
C ASP A 74 -3.32 14.08 -12.08
N LYS A 75 -3.76 12.82 -12.18
CA LYS A 75 -4.81 12.22 -11.35
C LYS A 75 -4.28 11.29 -10.25
N ILE A 76 -2.96 11.15 -10.14
CA ILE A 76 -2.32 10.35 -9.10
C ILE A 76 -1.85 11.26 -7.97
N ARG A 77 -2.13 10.85 -6.73
CA ARG A 77 -1.58 11.47 -5.51
C ARG A 77 -1.06 10.40 -4.57
N GLY A 78 0.08 10.68 -3.97
CA GLY A 78 0.56 9.97 -2.79
C GLY A 78 0.19 10.74 -1.53
N LEU A 79 0.05 10.06 -0.40
CA LEU A 79 -0.07 10.64 0.93
C LEU A 79 0.96 9.99 1.85
N ASP A 80 1.88 10.76 2.42
CA ASP A 80 2.86 10.24 3.37
C ASP A 80 3.16 11.26 4.47
N LEU A 81 3.71 10.81 5.61
CA LEU A 81 4.18 11.67 6.69
C LEU A 81 5.42 12.46 6.30
N ILE A 82 6.14 12.01 5.29
CA ILE A 82 7.35 12.63 4.76
C ILE A 82 7.20 12.76 3.24
N SER A 83 7.41 13.94 2.70
CA SER A 83 7.43 14.15 1.26
C SER A 83 8.58 15.05 0.83
N TYR A 84 9.15 14.71 -0.32
CA TYR A 84 10.11 15.51 -1.09
C TYR A 84 9.67 15.62 -2.57
N SER A 85 8.46 15.21 -2.86
CA SER A 85 7.89 15.15 -4.20
C SER A 85 6.61 15.96 -4.30
N PRO A 86 6.37 16.71 -5.38
CA PRO A 86 5.10 17.38 -5.61
C PRO A 86 3.93 16.43 -5.87
N TRP A 87 4.18 15.13 -6.05
CA TRP A 87 3.16 14.10 -6.24
C TRP A 87 2.72 13.45 -4.92
N ILE A 88 3.45 13.70 -3.83
CA ILE A 88 3.17 13.12 -2.52
C ILE A 88 2.82 14.24 -1.56
N ASP A 89 1.56 14.32 -1.19
CA ASP A 89 1.05 15.26 -0.22
C ASP A 89 1.50 14.87 1.19
N LEU A 90 1.84 15.85 2.01
CA LEU A 90 2.12 15.64 3.43
C LEU A 90 0.82 15.44 4.19
N GLY A 91 0.68 14.31 4.87
CA GLY A 91 -0.50 14.04 5.68
C GLY A 91 -0.44 12.72 6.42
N ASN A 92 -1.40 12.57 7.33
CA ASN A 92 -1.55 11.38 8.14
C ASN A 92 -2.71 10.53 7.58
N MET A 93 -2.49 9.22 7.44
CA MET A 93 -3.50 8.29 6.94
C MET A 93 -4.76 8.21 7.82
N HIS A 94 -4.69 8.65 9.08
CA HIS A 94 -5.81 8.69 10.00
C HIS A 94 -6.69 9.95 9.85
N TYR A 95 -6.19 10.97 9.13
CA TYR A 95 -6.87 12.24 8.88
C TYR A 95 -6.41 12.77 7.52
N MET A 96 -6.89 12.14 6.45
CA MET A 96 -6.44 12.47 5.10
C MET A 96 -6.96 13.85 4.66
N PRO A 97 -6.09 14.72 4.10
CA PRO A 97 -6.46 16.09 3.73
C PRO A 97 -7.28 16.16 2.42
N TYR A 98 -8.11 15.17 2.17
CA TYR A 98 -8.94 15.07 0.97
C TYR A 98 -10.43 15.10 1.34
N LYS A 99 -11.23 15.57 0.40
CA LYS A 99 -12.70 15.53 0.52
C LYS A 99 -13.22 14.10 0.42
N ASP A 100 -14.43 13.90 0.91
CA ASP A 100 -15.16 12.65 0.71
C ASP A 100 -15.35 12.38 -0.79
N ASN A 101 -15.42 11.12 -1.17
CA ASN A 101 -15.72 10.70 -2.54
C ASN A 101 -14.80 11.33 -3.61
N THR A 102 -13.49 11.31 -3.37
CA THR A 102 -12.50 11.94 -4.25
C THR A 102 -11.85 10.95 -5.21
N PHE A 103 -11.55 9.73 -4.78
CA PHE A 103 -10.72 8.79 -5.53
C PHE A 103 -11.50 7.60 -6.09
N ASP A 104 -11.15 7.21 -7.32
CA ASP A 104 -11.68 6.02 -7.98
C ASP A 104 -10.90 4.75 -7.59
N VAL A 105 -9.63 4.93 -7.16
CA VAL A 105 -8.75 3.86 -6.69
C VAL A 105 -8.00 4.33 -5.46
N VAL A 106 -7.95 3.50 -4.41
CA VAL A 106 -7.13 3.74 -3.20
C VAL A 106 -6.21 2.54 -2.97
N ILE A 107 -4.92 2.79 -2.83
CA ILE A 107 -3.88 1.76 -2.65
C ILE A 107 -3.21 1.97 -1.30
N SER A 108 -3.07 0.91 -0.53
CA SER A 108 -2.32 0.86 0.73
C SER A 108 -1.35 -0.32 0.71
N GLY A 109 -0.11 -0.04 0.28
CA GLY A 109 0.91 -1.07 0.09
C GLY A 109 1.82 -1.22 1.31
N TRP A 110 1.52 -2.17 2.22
CA TRP A 110 2.34 -2.48 3.40
C TRP A 110 2.56 -1.31 4.36
N VAL A 111 1.65 -0.37 4.44
CA VAL A 111 1.75 0.79 5.34
C VAL A 111 0.87 0.65 6.58
N LEU A 112 -0.21 -0.14 6.53
CA LEU A 112 -1.14 -0.30 7.66
C LEU A 112 -0.48 -0.88 8.92
N GLY A 113 0.53 -1.73 8.78
CA GLY A 113 1.31 -2.24 9.91
C GLY A 113 2.06 -1.16 10.72
N TYR A 114 2.24 0.04 10.17
CA TYR A 114 2.81 1.19 10.88
C TYR A 114 1.75 2.11 11.49
N SER A 115 0.47 1.80 11.32
CA SER A 115 -0.64 2.60 11.82
C SER A 115 -0.87 2.37 13.30
N ASP A 116 -1.04 3.44 14.08
CA ASP A 116 -1.46 3.36 15.49
C ASP A 116 -2.94 3.01 15.64
N ASN A 117 -3.73 3.22 14.58
CA ASN A 117 -5.14 2.90 14.51
C ASN A 117 -5.50 2.48 13.08
N PRO A 118 -5.28 1.22 12.71
CA PRO A 118 -5.55 0.71 11.37
C PRO A 118 -7.01 0.82 10.95
N GLU A 119 -7.93 0.67 11.91
CA GLU A 119 -9.37 0.82 11.64
C GLU A 119 -9.70 2.23 11.20
N LEU A 120 -9.18 3.25 11.89
CA LEU A 120 -9.38 4.65 11.50
C LEU A 120 -8.75 4.95 10.14
N ALA A 121 -7.57 4.39 9.85
CA ALA A 121 -6.95 4.53 8.53
C ALA A 121 -7.82 3.91 7.42
N CYS A 122 -8.39 2.74 7.66
CA CYS A 122 -9.33 2.09 6.72
C CYS A 122 -10.63 2.88 6.55
N GLN A 123 -11.17 3.46 7.64
CA GLN A 123 -12.35 4.34 7.58
C GLN A 123 -12.06 5.60 6.75
N GLU A 124 -10.89 6.20 6.90
CA GLU A 124 -10.46 7.33 6.08
C GLU A 124 -10.27 6.94 4.61
N MET A 125 -9.69 5.76 4.33
CA MET A 125 -9.65 5.23 2.96
C MET A 125 -11.05 5.09 2.37
N LEU A 126 -12.00 4.56 3.14
CA LEU A 126 -13.40 4.45 2.72
C LEU A 126 -14.04 5.85 2.53
N ARG A 127 -13.78 6.80 3.42
CA ARG A 127 -14.33 8.16 3.33
C ARG A 127 -13.91 8.85 2.04
N VAL A 128 -12.62 8.79 1.70
CA VAL A 128 -12.08 9.46 0.49
C VAL A 128 -12.38 8.70 -0.80
N SER A 129 -12.80 7.44 -0.72
CA SER A 129 -13.22 6.64 -1.87
C SER A 129 -14.55 7.14 -2.44
N LYS A 130 -14.70 7.13 -3.76
CA LYS A 130 -15.99 7.27 -4.45
C LYS A 130 -16.84 6.01 -4.28
N ASP A 131 -18.10 6.08 -4.64
CA ASP A 131 -18.90 4.88 -4.87
C ASP A 131 -18.29 4.06 -6.02
N ASP A 132 -18.31 2.73 -5.92
CA ASP A 132 -17.61 1.82 -6.82
C ASP A 132 -16.07 2.01 -6.87
N CYS A 133 -15.46 2.67 -5.89
CA CYS A 133 -14.00 2.77 -5.76
C CYS A 133 -13.38 1.39 -5.55
N ILE A 134 -12.23 1.16 -6.19
CA ILE A 134 -11.45 -0.06 -5.95
C ILE A 134 -10.38 0.23 -4.90
N ILE A 135 -10.40 -0.54 -3.82
CA ILE A 135 -9.42 -0.48 -2.73
C ILE A 135 -8.49 -1.68 -2.84
N ALA A 136 -7.18 -1.42 -2.83
CA ALA A 136 -6.14 -2.44 -2.89
C ALA A 136 -5.25 -2.34 -1.65
N ILE A 137 -5.22 -3.38 -0.82
CA ILE A 137 -4.45 -3.43 0.42
C ILE A 137 -3.47 -4.59 0.36
N GLY A 138 -2.20 -4.29 0.67
CA GLY A 138 -1.16 -5.27 0.94
C GLY A 138 -0.66 -5.12 2.36
N SER A 139 -0.48 -6.23 3.07
CA SER A 139 0.06 -6.29 4.43
C SER A 139 1.00 -7.48 4.60
N THR A 140 1.72 -7.50 5.71
CA THR A 140 2.49 -8.66 6.14
C THR A 140 1.71 -9.34 7.26
N TYR A 141 1.56 -10.64 7.15
CA TYR A 141 1.07 -11.49 8.23
C TYR A 141 2.26 -12.05 9.00
N VAL A 142 2.22 -11.97 10.32
CA VAL A 142 3.18 -12.61 11.22
C VAL A 142 2.40 -13.42 12.26
N PRO A 143 2.69 -14.71 12.43
CA PRO A 143 2.06 -15.52 13.47
C PRO A 143 2.30 -14.95 14.85
N GLU A 144 1.32 -15.06 15.74
CA GLU A 144 1.39 -14.53 17.12
C GLU A 144 2.62 -15.05 17.89
N GLU A 145 2.98 -16.32 17.67
CA GLU A 145 4.13 -16.97 18.30
C GLU A 145 5.48 -16.41 17.82
N GLN A 146 5.53 -15.78 16.66
CA GLN A 146 6.76 -15.24 16.05
C GLN A 146 6.89 -13.73 16.18
N LEU A 147 5.93 -13.05 16.79
CA LEU A 147 5.91 -11.59 16.97
C LEU A 147 7.11 -11.06 17.76
N SER A 148 7.66 -11.84 18.69
CA SER A 148 8.74 -11.40 19.58
C SER A 148 10.12 -11.35 18.95
N ASP A 149 10.41 -12.20 17.93
CA ASP A 149 11.79 -12.47 17.49
C ASP A 149 12.16 -11.91 16.11
N GLN A 150 11.17 -11.65 15.25
CA GLN A 150 11.42 -11.29 13.85
C GLN A 150 10.83 -9.94 13.39
N VAL A 151 10.04 -9.29 14.24
CA VAL A 151 9.47 -7.98 13.91
C VAL A 151 10.50 -6.90 14.24
N PRO A 152 10.92 -6.04 13.28
CA PRO A 152 11.82 -4.92 13.56
C PRO A 152 11.24 -4.03 14.66
N ASP A 153 12.11 -3.50 15.55
CA ASP A 153 11.68 -2.63 16.66
C ASP A 153 10.80 -1.46 16.24
N VAL A 154 10.92 -1.02 14.99
CA VAL A 154 10.08 0.04 14.37
C VAL A 154 8.63 -0.41 14.19
N MET A 155 8.39 -1.72 14.06
CA MET A 155 7.06 -2.33 13.92
C MET A 155 6.52 -2.85 15.26
N ARG A 156 7.36 -2.88 16.32
CA ARG A 156 6.92 -3.22 17.68
C ARG A 156 6.23 -2.00 18.26
N ARG A 157 4.93 -2.07 18.40
CA ARG A 157 4.21 -1.07 19.17
C ARG A 157 4.64 -1.13 20.64
N LYS A 158 4.96 0.05 21.19
CA LYS A 158 5.23 0.20 22.60
C LYS A 158 4.03 -0.30 23.40
N GLU A 159 4.25 -1.39 24.17
CA GLU A 159 3.48 -1.82 25.34
C GLU A 159 2.03 -2.35 25.17
N ASN A 160 1.40 -2.32 24.02
CA ASN A 160 0.11 -2.96 23.80
C ASN A 160 0.19 -4.03 22.72
N LYS A 161 -0.33 -5.21 23.02
CA LYS A 161 -0.21 -6.47 22.30
C LYS A 161 -0.99 -6.56 20.97
N ASP A 162 -1.53 -5.47 20.44
CA ASP A 162 -2.39 -5.49 19.27
C ASP A 162 -1.63 -5.02 18.04
N GLU A 163 -0.62 -5.79 17.60
CA GLU A 163 -0.02 -5.60 16.28
C GLU A 163 -1.04 -6.02 15.23
N PHE A 164 -1.42 -5.05 14.37
CA PHE A 164 -2.35 -5.31 13.28
C PHE A 164 -1.61 -6.03 12.13
N LEU A 165 -1.67 -7.35 12.17
CA LEU A 165 -1.10 -8.24 11.17
C LEU A 165 -2.23 -9.09 10.56
N PRO A 166 -3.13 -8.47 9.79
CA PRO A 166 -4.42 -9.04 9.47
C PRO A 166 -4.32 -10.10 8.38
N LYS A 167 -5.23 -11.07 8.46
CA LYS A 167 -5.69 -11.85 7.32
C LYS A 167 -6.70 -11.04 6.48
N VAL A 168 -7.06 -11.58 5.31
CA VAL A 168 -8.02 -10.91 4.43
C VAL A 168 -9.36 -10.67 5.11
N ASP A 169 -9.87 -11.65 5.88
CA ASP A 169 -11.16 -11.49 6.56
C ASP A 169 -11.14 -10.39 7.62
N ASP A 170 -10.04 -10.22 8.33
CA ASP A 170 -9.87 -9.14 9.31
C ASP A 170 -9.95 -7.78 8.61
N LEU A 171 -9.24 -7.63 7.48
CA LEU A 171 -9.28 -6.41 6.67
C LEU A 171 -10.68 -6.13 6.15
N LEU A 172 -11.35 -7.13 5.55
CA LEU A 172 -12.69 -6.95 5.00
C LEU A 172 -13.73 -6.62 6.08
N SER A 173 -13.56 -7.16 7.30
CA SER A 173 -14.48 -6.89 8.41
C SER A 173 -14.53 -5.41 8.80
N ILE A 174 -13.40 -4.69 8.66
CA ILE A 174 -13.34 -3.24 8.95
C ILE A 174 -14.19 -2.43 7.97
N PHE A 175 -14.24 -2.86 6.70
CA PHE A 175 -15.07 -2.21 5.68
C PHE A 175 -16.53 -2.66 5.72
N GLY A 176 -16.80 -3.83 6.33
CA GLY A 176 -18.12 -4.36 6.59
C GLY A 176 -19.03 -4.39 5.34
N ASP A 177 -20.24 -3.87 5.48
CA ASP A 177 -21.26 -3.86 4.42
C ASP A 177 -20.89 -2.98 3.21
N ALA A 178 -19.84 -2.16 3.31
CA ALA A 178 -19.35 -1.40 2.18
C ALA A 178 -18.64 -2.26 1.14
N VAL A 179 -18.15 -3.44 1.50
CA VAL A 179 -17.52 -4.38 0.54
C VAL A 179 -18.56 -4.92 -0.43
N LYS A 180 -18.34 -4.72 -1.75
CA LYS A 180 -19.27 -5.17 -2.79
C LYS A 180 -18.78 -6.43 -3.49
N ASN A 181 -17.59 -6.39 -4.10
CA ASN A 181 -16.97 -7.53 -4.78
C ASN A 181 -15.50 -7.64 -4.37
N VAL A 182 -15.02 -8.85 -4.15
CA VAL A 182 -13.61 -9.13 -3.90
C VAL A 182 -13.00 -9.72 -5.17
N TYR A 183 -12.05 -9.00 -5.78
CA TYR A 183 -11.39 -9.39 -7.03
C TYR A 183 -10.15 -10.24 -6.80
N VAL A 184 -9.38 -9.92 -5.76
CA VAL A 184 -8.15 -10.63 -5.38
C VAL A 184 -8.19 -10.90 -3.89
N ARG A 185 -7.90 -12.14 -3.54
CA ARG A 185 -7.74 -12.59 -2.17
C ARG A 185 -6.50 -13.48 -2.08
N HIS A 186 -5.55 -13.10 -1.25
CA HIS A 186 -4.37 -13.89 -0.96
C HIS A 186 -4.07 -13.81 0.53
N ASP A 187 -4.23 -14.91 1.21
CA ASP A 187 -3.83 -15.13 2.59
C ASP A 187 -2.49 -15.87 2.64
N PRO A 188 -1.78 -15.88 3.78
CA PRO A 188 -0.59 -16.71 3.97
C PRO A 188 -0.89 -18.20 3.70
N GLU A 189 0.11 -18.92 3.21
CA GLU A 189 -0.03 -20.36 2.93
C GLU A 189 -0.26 -21.20 4.21
N SER A 190 0.22 -20.71 5.36
CA SER A 190 0.03 -21.32 6.68
C SER A 190 -0.08 -20.24 7.73
N ASP A 191 -0.87 -20.53 8.78
CA ASP A 191 -1.01 -19.67 9.95
C ASP A 191 0.26 -19.64 10.81
N ASP A 192 1.16 -20.60 10.65
CA ASP A 192 2.38 -20.75 11.41
C ASP A 192 3.59 -20.05 10.77
N THR A 193 3.42 -19.45 9.58
CA THR A 193 4.53 -18.85 8.83
C THR A 193 4.27 -17.38 8.49
N ILE A 194 5.36 -16.59 8.53
CA ILE A 194 5.31 -15.22 8.03
C ILE A 194 4.92 -15.24 6.56
N GLY A 195 3.90 -14.47 6.22
CA GLY A 195 3.35 -14.46 4.89
C GLY A 195 2.91 -13.07 4.44
N ARG A 196 2.16 -13.04 3.36
CA ARG A 196 1.59 -11.82 2.81
C ARG A 196 0.09 -11.93 2.76
N THR A 197 -0.55 -10.83 3.08
CA THR A 197 -1.99 -10.64 2.90
C THR A 197 -2.18 -9.63 1.78
N ILE A 198 -2.95 -10.00 0.75
CA ILE A 198 -3.32 -9.09 -0.33
C ILE A 198 -4.81 -9.22 -0.57
N VAL A 199 -5.49 -8.08 -0.58
CA VAL A 199 -6.91 -8.02 -0.93
C VAL A 199 -7.17 -6.84 -1.85
N ILE A 200 -7.97 -7.08 -2.90
CA ILE A 200 -8.46 -6.03 -3.81
C ILE A 200 -9.96 -6.22 -3.95
N PHE A 201 -10.70 -5.17 -3.64
CA PHE A 201 -12.16 -5.19 -3.64
C PHE A 201 -12.72 -3.83 -4.05
N ASP A 202 -13.96 -3.77 -4.47
CA ASP A 202 -14.68 -2.52 -4.64
C ASP A 202 -15.65 -2.26 -3.48
N VAL A 203 -15.97 -0.99 -3.31
CA VAL A 203 -16.89 -0.55 -2.26
C VAL A 203 -18.17 0.05 -2.86
N CYS A 204 -19.28 -0.16 -2.16
CA CYS A 204 -20.55 0.50 -2.41
C CYS A 204 -20.94 1.30 -1.17
N LYS A 205 -21.00 2.62 -1.32
CA LYS A 205 -21.46 3.50 -0.24
C LYS A 205 -22.98 3.64 -0.35
N ARG A 206 -23.70 2.85 0.44
CA ARG A 206 -25.14 3.07 0.57
C ARG A 206 -25.34 4.42 1.25
N GLU A 207 -26.17 5.27 0.67
CA GLU A 207 -26.66 6.47 1.36
C GLU A 207 -27.32 6.00 2.67
N ILE A 208 -26.76 6.47 3.79
CA ILE A 208 -27.33 6.27 5.13
C ILE A 208 -28.39 7.35 5.37
#